data_e05c6a26fd15cb529bb2c2180a8da83e
#
_entry.id   e05c6a26fd15cb529bb2c2180a8da83e
#
_cell.length_a   1.000
_cell.length_b   1.000
_cell.length_c   1.000
_cell.angle_alpha   90.00
_cell.angle_beta   90.00
_cell.angle_gamma   90.00
#
_symmetry.space_group_name_H-M   'P 1'
#
loop_
_entity.id
_entity.type
_entity.pdbx_description
1 polymer ?
#
loop_
_entity_poly.entity_id
_entity_poly.type
_entity_poly.pdbx_seq_one_letter_code
_entity_poly.pdbx_strand_id
1 'polypeptide(L)'
;MFNYFSSLPYPKFKLTIVALITLNAVIYAMVDTLISAVDALAWLMLLVLYELETNGNALIAEITLHRLRGFLIAVIALVFVSYVHEGELLDVVNSALWFTLIALLELEVRWPDKVSEHQQSYWWATLTVFAGLIAMVIVWAWQSAWLDVYDATLWIVAFGSIEVDIIQVLQRKHPNTTKPDKS
;
A
#
# COMPACT_ATOMS: atom_id res chain seq x y z
N MET A 1 22.94 12.30 -2.38
CA MET A 1 21.93 12.63 -3.40
C MET A 1 20.49 12.32 -2.93
N PHE A 2 20.28 12.00 -1.66
CA PHE A 2 18.98 11.62 -1.08
C PHE A 2 18.23 12.74 -0.32
N ASN A 3 18.77 13.96 -0.28
CA ASN A 3 18.16 15.08 0.47
C ASN A 3 17.12 15.89 -0.31
N TYR A 4 16.83 15.54 -1.56
CA TYR A 4 15.89 16.32 -2.38
C TYR A 4 14.42 15.93 -2.13
N PHE A 5 14.14 14.72 -1.64
CA PHE A 5 12.77 14.29 -1.31
C PHE A 5 12.26 14.77 0.06
N SER A 6 13.16 15.21 0.95
CA SER A 6 12.80 15.74 2.28
C SER A 6 12.29 17.18 2.26
N SER A 7 12.34 17.88 1.13
CA SER A 7 11.89 19.27 0.98
C SER A 7 10.55 19.42 0.25
N LEU A 8 9.93 18.34 -0.22
CA LEU A 8 8.55 18.40 -0.67
C LEU A 8 7.67 18.67 0.55
N PRO A 9 6.67 19.58 0.45
CA PRO A 9 5.71 19.81 1.53
C PRO A 9 4.88 18.54 1.74
N TYR A 10 5.46 17.66 2.50
CA TYR A 10 5.05 16.29 2.77
C TYR A 10 3.54 16.08 3.04
N PRO A 11 2.88 16.92 3.87
CA PRO A 11 1.44 16.75 4.09
C PRO A 11 0.60 17.05 2.85
N LYS A 12 1.04 17.97 1.98
CA LYS A 12 0.26 18.36 0.78
C LYS A 12 0.27 17.28 -0.29
N PHE A 13 1.41 16.63 -0.51
CA PHE A 13 1.54 15.54 -1.49
C PHE A 13 0.64 14.36 -1.13
N LYS A 14 0.68 13.89 0.11
CA LYS A 14 -0.18 12.79 0.59
C LYS A 14 -1.66 13.14 0.51
N LEU A 15 -2.02 14.36 0.95
CA LEU A 15 -3.39 14.82 0.86
C LEU A 15 -3.88 14.84 -0.60
N THR A 16 -3.03 15.26 -1.54
CA THR A 16 -3.35 15.26 -2.97
C THR A 16 -3.59 13.82 -3.47
N ILE A 17 -2.74 12.86 -3.11
CA ILE A 17 -2.92 11.45 -3.51
C ILE A 17 -4.23 10.90 -2.95
N VAL A 18 -4.49 11.08 -1.65
CA VAL A 18 -5.72 10.61 -1.03
C VAL A 18 -6.96 11.27 -1.68
N ALA A 19 -6.90 12.56 -2.01
CA ALA A 19 -7.98 13.25 -2.71
C ALA A 19 -8.21 12.68 -4.12
N LEU A 20 -7.15 12.36 -4.87
CA LEU A 20 -7.25 11.76 -6.20
C LEU A 20 -7.80 10.32 -6.13
N ILE A 21 -7.36 9.51 -5.17
CA ILE A 21 -7.90 8.16 -4.96
C ILE A 21 -9.38 8.24 -4.54
N THR A 22 -9.73 9.18 -3.67
CA THR A 22 -11.13 9.40 -3.28
C THR A 22 -11.99 9.79 -4.48
N LEU A 23 -11.51 10.70 -5.33
CA LEU A 23 -12.19 11.08 -6.56
C LEU A 23 -12.36 9.86 -7.49
N ASN A 24 -11.32 9.05 -7.63
CA ASN A 24 -11.37 7.84 -8.43
C ASN A 24 -12.38 6.82 -7.89
N ALA A 25 -12.42 6.60 -6.58
CA ALA A 25 -13.42 5.74 -5.93
C ALA A 25 -14.85 6.23 -6.19
N VAL A 26 -15.08 7.56 -6.21
CA VAL A 26 -16.39 8.14 -6.58
C VAL A 26 -16.72 7.86 -8.04
N ILE A 27 -15.73 7.97 -8.95
CA ILE A 27 -15.95 7.66 -10.38
C ILE A 27 -16.34 6.19 -10.53
N TYR A 28 -15.63 5.25 -9.93
CA TYR A 28 -15.98 3.83 -9.96
C TYR A 28 -17.40 3.58 -9.39
N ALA A 29 -17.75 4.21 -8.28
CA ALA A 29 -19.10 4.09 -7.71
C ALA A 29 -20.23 4.60 -8.62
N MET A 30 -19.92 5.52 -9.55
CA MET A 30 -20.90 6.07 -10.51
C MET A 30 -20.99 5.30 -11.82
N VAL A 31 -19.89 4.63 -12.23
CA VAL A 31 -19.75 4.05 -13.58
C VAL A 31 -19.75 2.53 -13.55
N ASP A 32 -19.43 1.93 -12.40
CA ASP A 32 -19.23 0.50 -12.25
C ASP A 32 -20.20 -0.12 -11.24
N THR A 33 -19.93 -1.35 -10.81
CA THR A 33 -20.79 -2.14 -9.91
C THR A 33 -20.69 -1.67 -8.45
N LEU A 34 -21.69 -2.06 -7.65
CA LEU A 34 -21.64 -1.85 -6.19
C LEU A 34 -20.43 -2.58 -5.55
N ILE A 35 -20.02 -3.71 -6.12
CA ILE A 35 -18.88 -4.50 -5.63
C ILE A 35 -17.60 -3.69 -5.80
N SER A 36 -17.37 -3.09 -6.97
CA SER A 36 -16.21 -2.22 -7.25
C SER A 36 -16.19 -0.98 -6.35
N ALA A 37 -17.35 -0.41 -6.05
CA ALA A 37 -17.46 0.72 -5.13
C ALA A 37 -17.08 0.32 -3.69
N VAL A 38 -17.54 -0.85 -3.22
CA VAL A 38 -17.21 -1.38 -1.89
C VAL A 38 -15.70 -1.69 -1.82
N ASP A 39 -15.14 -2.28 -2.86
CA ASP A 39 -13.71 -2.56 -2.96
C ASP A 39 -12.89 -1.27 -2.85
N ALA A 40 -13.14 -0.29 -3.69
CA ALA A 40 -12.45 1.00 -3.69
C ALA A 40 -12.54 1.72 -2.33
N LEU A 41 -13.71 1.69 -1.68
CA LEU A 41 -13.89 2.26 -0.34
C LEU A 41 -13.11 1.49 0.73
N ALA A 42 -13.10 0.16 0.68
CA ALA A 42 -12.37 -0.66 1.64
C ALA A 42 -10.85 -0.40 1.54
N TRP A 43 -10.32 -0.32 0.33
CA TRP A 43 -8.92 0.04 0.06
C TRP A 43 -8.58 1.44 0.56
N LEU A 44 -9.42 2.43 0.27
CA LEU A 44 -9.22 3.81 0.73
C LEU A 44 -9.21 3.90 2.26
N MET A 45 -10.14 3.24 2.93
CA MET A 45 -10.17 3.18 4.39
C MET A 45 -8.93 2.49 4.96
N LEU A 46 -8.46 1.41 4.32
CA LEU A 46 -7.25 0.71 4.72
C LEU A 46 -6.01 1.61 4.61
N LEU A 47 -5.89 2.36 3.51
CA LEU A 47 -4.82 3.35 3.31
C LEU A 47 -4.82 4.42 4.41
N VAL A 48 -5.99 4.96 4.74
CA VAL A 48 -6.13 5.96 5.82
C VAL A 48 -5.74 5.38 7.17
N LEU A 49 -6.07 4.12 7.45
CA LEU A 49 -5.67 3.47 8.71
C LEU A 49 -4.15 3.30 8.81
N TYR A 50 -3.48 2.87 7.74
CA TYR A 50 -2.02 2.78 7.71
C TYR A 50 -1.36 4.15 7.90
N GLU A 51 -1.92 5.19 7.28
CA GLU A 51 -1.41 6.54 7.42
C GLU A 51 -1.59 7.09 8.86
N LEU A 52 -2.72 6.80 9.52
CA LEU A 52 -2.94 7.18 10.91
C LEU A 52 -1.97 6.46 11.86
N GLU A 53 -1.67 5.19 11.58
CA GLU A 53 -0.75 4.39 12.40
C GLU A 53 0.70 4.89 12.26
N THR A 54 1.14 5.19 11.05
CA THR A 54 2.50 5.71 10.79
C THR A 54 2.74 7.11 11.35
N ASN A 55 1.72 7.97 11.39
CA ASN A 55 1.86 9.33 11.92
C ASN A 55 1.78 9.42 13.45
N GLY A 56 1.58 8.30 14.16
CA GLY A 56 1.58 8.26 15.63
C GLY A 56 0.46 9.04 16.30
N ASN A 57 -0.57 9.46 15.55
CA ASN A 57 -1.73 10.11 16.10
C ASN A 57 -2.65 9.06 16.72
N ALA A 58 -2.49 8.82 18.01
CA ALA A 58 -3.30 7.92 18.82
C ALA A 58 -4.73 8.45 19.03
N LEU A 59 -5.43 8.83 17.96
CA LEU A 59 -6.83 9.24 18.01
C LEU A 59 -7.77 8.05 18.26
N ILE A 60 -7.30 6.84 17.93
CA ILE A 60 -8.08 5.61 18.03
C ILE A 60 -7.26 4.59 18.83
N ALA A 61 -7.90 3.86 19.73
CA ALA A 61 -7.24 2.80 20.49
C ALA A 61 -6.66 1.73 19.55
N GLU A 62 -5.43 1.29 19.80
CA GLU A 62 -4.69 0.33 18.98
C GLU A 62 -5.49 -0.95 18.66
N ILE A 63 -6.23 -1.47 19.64
CA ILE A 63 -7.12 -2.63 19.49
C ILE A 63 -8.22 -2.37 18.45
N THR A 64 -8.76 -1.15 18.41
CA THR A 64 -9.82 -0.78 17.44
C THR A 64 -9.27 -0.67 16.05
N LEU A 65 -8.08 -0.09 15.89
CA LEU A 65 -7.35 -0.01 14.61
C LEU A 65 -7.09 -1.41 14.05
N HIS A 66 -6.58 -2.34 14.86
CA HIS A 66 -6.33 -3.72 14.46
C HIS A 66 -7.60 -4.46 14.02
N ARG A 67 -8.71 -4.28 14.74
CA ARG A 67 -10.00 -4.91 14.39
C ARG A 67 -10.56 -4.35 13.09
N LEU A 68 -10.51 -3.02 12.93
CA LEU A 68 -11.03 -2.36 11.73
C LEU A 68 -10.20 -2.75 10.49
N ARG A 69 -8.88 -2.78 10.61
CA ARG A 69 -7.97 -3.24 9.54
C ARG A 69 -8.26 -4.69 9.16
N GLY A 70 -8.39 -5.59 10.15
CA GLY A 70 -8.74 -6.98 9.89
C GLY A 70 -10.10 -7.15 9.21
N PHE A 71 -11.09 -6.34 9.58
CA PHE A 71 -12.40 -6.32 8.92
C PHE A 71 -12.29 -5.86 7.46
N LEU A 72 -11.56 -4.78 7.19
CA LEU A 72 -11.37 -4.28 5.82
C LEU A 72 -10.64 -5.29 4.93
N ILE A 73 -9.58 -5.93 5.46
CA ILE A 73 -8.87 -7.01 4.74
C ILE A 73 -9.83 -8.18 4.43
N ALA A 74 -10.73 -8.53 5.35
CA ALA A 74 -11.71 -9.57 5.09
C ALA A 74 -12.72 -9.16 4.00
N VAL A 75 -13.15 -7.90 3.97
CA VAL A 75 -14.01 -7.37 2.90
C VAL A 75 -13.31 -7.47 1.54
N ILE A 76 -12.05 -7.01 1.45
CA ILE A 76 -11.26 -7.09 0.21
C ILE A 76 -11.06 -8.56 -0.22
N ALA A 77 -10.85 -9.48 0.74
CA ALA A 77 -10.73 -10.91 0.44
C ALA A 77 -12.03 -11.50 -0.13
N LEU A 78 -13.20 -11.05 0.32
CA LEU A 78 -14.48 -11.47 -0.24
C LEU A 78 -14.68 -10.95 -1.67
N VAL A 79 -14.28 -9.72 -1.96
CA VAL A 79 -14.28 -9.16 -3.32
C VAL A 79 -13.33 -9.96 -4.22
N PHE A 80 -12.13 -10.29 -3.74
CA PHE A 80 -11.21 -11.15 -4.49
C PHE A 80 -11.81 -12.50 -4.87
N VAL A 81 -12.55 -13.15 -3.96
CA VAL A 81 -13.27 -14.41 -4.26
C VAL A 81 -14.29 -14.22 -5.37
N SER A 82 -14.95 -13.06 -5.45
CA SER A 82 -15.86 -12.73 -6.55
C SER A 82 -15.13 -12.71 -7.89
N TYR A 83 -13.98 -12.02 -8.00
CA TYR A 83 -13.18 -12.00 -9.24
C TYR A 83 -12.71 -13.39 -9.68
N VAL A 84 -12.31 -14.24 -8.72
CA VAL A 84 -11.95 -15.64 -9.02
C VAL A 84 -13.14 -16.40 -9.58
N HIS A 85 -14.35 -16.16 -9.06
CA HIS A 85 -15.57 -16.84 -9.52
C HIS A 85 -15.99 -16.38 -10.92
N GLU A 86 -15.78 -15.12 -11.26
CA GLU A 86 -16.07 -14.53 -12.55
C GLU A 86 -15.02 -14.89 -13.62
N GLY A 87 -13.86 -15.41 -13.22
CA GLY A 87 -12.80 -15.86 -14.11
C GLY A 87 -11.94 -14.74 -14.72
N GLU A 88 -11.92 -13.57 -14.09
CA GLU A 88 -11.15 -12.40 -14.50
C GLU A 88 -9.69 -12.53 -14.09
N LEU A 89 -8.89 -13.23 -14.90
CA LEU A 89 -7.53 -13.62 -14.57
C LEU A 89 -6.60 -12.42 -14.24
N LEU A 90 -6.73 -11.29 -14.95
CA LEU A 90 -5.91 -10.11 -14.69
C LEU A 90 -6.23 -9.51 -13.32
N ASP A 91 -7.51 -9.40 -12.96
CA ASP A 91 -7.93 -8.87 -11.67
C ASP A 91 -7.56 -9.80 -10.52
N VAL A 92 -7.61 -11.12 -10.76
CA VAL A 92 -7.11 -12.13 -9.81
C VAL A 92 -5.61 -11.95 -9.55
N VAL A 93 -4.79 -11.79 -10.60
CA VAL A 93 -3.34 -11.59 -10.48
C VAL A 93 -3.04 -10.26 -9.79
N ASN A 94 -3.71 -9.18 -10.18
CA ASN A 94 -3.57 -7.87 -9.56
C ASN A 94 -3.92 -7.92 -8.07
N SER A 95 -5.08 -8.48 -7.73
CA SER A 95 -5.51 -8.62 -6.33
C SER A 95 -4.54 -9.47 -5.51
N ALA A 96 -4.00 -10.55 -6.07
CA ALA A 96 -2.99 -11.38 -5.40
C ALA A 96 -1.70 -10.60 -5.10
N LEU A 97 -1.26 -9.72 -6.01
CA LEU A 97 -0.11 -8.83 -5.78
C LEU A 97 -0.40 -7.83 -4.66
N TRP A 98 -1.59 -7.23 -4.64
CA TRP A 98 -2.01 -6.31 -3.58
C TRP A 98 -2.11 -7.00 -2.21
N PHE A 99 -2.68 -8.21 -2.14
CA PHE A 99 -2.69 -9.00 -0.91
C PHE A 99 -1.29 -9.32 -0.42
N THR A 100 -0.37 -9.65 -1.33
CA THR A 100 1.02 -9.90 -0.97
C THR A 100 1.67 -8.65 -0.40
N LEU A 101 1.41 -7.47 -0.99
CA LEU A 101 1.91 -6.20 -0.47
C LEU A 101 1.37 -5.91 0.93
N ILE A 102 0.05 -6.06 1.17
CA ILE A 102 -0.56 -5.91 2.49
C ILE A 102 0.08 -6.89 3.49
N ALA A 103 0.28 -8.14 3.10
CA ALA A 103 0.89 -9.13 3.98
C ALA A 103 2.32 -8.76 4.37
N LEU A 104 3.11 -8.19 3.44
CA LEU A 104 4.45 -7.68 3.71
C LEU A 104 4.40 -6.50 4.69
N LEU A 105 3.52 -5.52 4.47
CA LEU A 105 3.33 -4.38 5.38
C LEU A 105 2.88 -4.84 6.77
N GLU A 106 1.92 -5.77 6.86
CA GLU A 106 1.48 -6.34 8.13
C GLU A 106 2.62 -7.07 8.86
N LEU A 107 3.47 -7.77 8.12
CA LEU A 107 4.65 -8.46 8.67
C LEU A 107 5.62 -7.44 9.28
N GLU A 108 5.89 -6.34 8.59
CA GLU A 108 6.79 -5.28 9.04
C GLU A 108 6.25 -4.56 10.27
N VAL A 109 4.96 -4.24 10.29
CA VAL A 109 4.32 -3.57 11.43
C VAL A 109 4.24 -4.48 12.67
N ARG A 110 3.93 -5.77 12.49
CA ARG A 110 3.73 -6.70 13.62
C ARG A 110 5.02 -7.31 14.15
N TRP A 111 6.00 -7.55 13.29
CA TRP A 111 7.24 -8.24 13.64
C TRP A 111 8.49 -7.52 13.09
N PRO A 112 8.71 -6.24 13.46
CA PRO A 112 9.81 -5.44 12.94
C PRO A 112 11.19 -6.08 13.19
N ASP A 113 11.37 -6.77 14.33
CA ASP A 113 12.62 -7.44 14.67
C ASP A 113 12.94 -8.59 13.70
N LYS A 114 11.93 -9.40 13.32
CA LYS A 114 12.10 -10.49 12.34
C LYS A 114 12.38 -9.96 10.94
N VAL A 115 11.71 -8.88 10.56
CA VAL A 115 11.96 -8.22 9.27
C VAL A 115 13.38 -7.66 9.23
N SER A 116 13.87 -7.06 10.31
CA SER A 116 15.24 -6.55 10.38
C SER A 116 16.29 -7.66 10.30
N GLU A 117 16.02 -8.84 10.88
CA GLU A 117 16.90 -10.02 10.79
C GLU A 117 17.00 -10.56 9.34
N HIS A 118 15.91 -10.46 8.56
CA HIS A 118 15.83 -10.94 7.18
C HIS A 118 15.64 -9.80 6.17
N GLN A 119 16.17 -8.62 6.47
CA GLN A 119 15.94 -7.39 5.72
C GLN A 119 16.16 -7.52 4.20
N GLN A 120 17.20 -8.25 3.79
CA GLN A 120 17.48 -8.42 2.36
C GLN A 120 16.40 -9.22 1.64
N SER A 121 15.89 -10.29 2.24
CA SER A 121 14.83 -11.12 1.67
C SER A 121 13.52 -10.35 1.62
N TYR A 122 13.19 -9.61 2.67
CA TYR A 122 12.03 -8.74 2.74
C TYR A 122 12.07 -7.68 1.63
N TRP A 123 13.22 -7.01 1.46
CA TRP A 123 13.39 -5.98 0.44
C TRP A 123 13.21 -6.53 -0.98
N TRP A 124 13.76 -7.71 -1.29
CA TRP A 124 13.57 -8.36 -2.57
C TRP A 124 12.12 -8.78 -2.80
N ALA A 125 11.42 -9.26 -1.78
CA ALA A 125 10.01 -9.59 -1.87
C ALA A 125 9.16 -8.36 -2.19
N THR A 126 9.34 -7.27 -1.45
CA THR A 126 8.66 -5.98 -1.67
C THR A 126 8.93 -5.43 -3.07
N LEU A 127 10.20 -5.43 -3.49
CA LEU A 127 10.58 -4.97 -4.85
C LEU A 127 9.92 -5.82 -5.94
N THR A 128 9.87 -7.14 -5.76
CA THR A 128 9.24 -8.05 -6.72
C THR A 128 7.74 -7.79 -6.85
N VAL A 129 7.05 -7.54 -5.72
CA VAL A 129 5.63 -7.20 -5.73
C VAL A 129 5.38 -5.87 -6.44
N PHE A 130 6.16 -4.83 -6.14
CA PHE A 130 6.04 -3.55 -6.85
C PHE A 130 6.34 -3.68 -8.34
N ALA A 131 7.34 -4.46 -8.72
CA ALA A 131 7.63 -4.74 -10.13
C ALA A 131 6.45 -5.46 -10.81
N GLY A 132 5.79 -6.40 -10.12
CA GLY A 132 4.57 -7.05 -10.60
C GLY A 132 3.42 -6.07 -10.80
N LEU A 133 3.18 -5.18 -9.85
CA LEU A 133 2.15 -4.13 -9.95
C LEU A 133 2.43 -3.17 -11.12
N ILE A 134 3.69 -2.77 -11.33
CA ILE A 134 4.08 -1.95 -12.48
C ILE A 134 3.85 -2.72 -13.80
N ALA A 135 4.14 -4.02 -13.83
CA ALA A 135 3.86 -4.85 -14.99
C ALA A 135 2.35 -4.89 -15.31
N MET A 136 1.47 -4.94 -14.29
CA MET A 136 0.02 -4.85 -14.49
C MET A 136 -0.40 -3.51 -15.12
N VAL A 137 0.17 -2.39 -14.64
CA VAL A 137 -0.06 -1.06 -15.25
C VAL A 137 0.32 -1.06 -16.74
N ILE A 138 1.44 -1.69 -17.11
CA ILE A 138 1.87 -1.80 -18.50
C ILE A 138 0.89 -2.64 -19.34
N VAL A 139 0.39 -3.75 -18.78
CA VAL A 139 -0.59 -4.61 -19.45
C VAL A 139 -1.89 -3.83 -19.70
N TRP A 140 -2.42 -3.12 -18.72
CA TRP A 140 -3.62 -2.29 -18.89
C TRP A 140 -3.41 -1.14 -19.86
N ALA A 141 -2.24 -0.49 -19.85
CA ALA A 141 -1.90 0.53 -20.83
C ALA A 141 -1.90 -0.04 -22.27
N TRP A 142 -1.39 -1.27 -22.44
CA TRP A 142 -1.42 -1.96 -23.73
C TRP A 142 -2.85 -2.27 -24.19
N GLN A 143 -3.75 -2.59 -23.25
CA GLN A 143 -5.16 -2.85 -23.52
C GLN A 143 -5.98 -1.55 -23.67
N SER A 144 -5.36 -0.38 -23.52
CA SER A 144 -6.02 0.93 -23.53
C SER A 144 -7.03 1.13 -22.40
N ALA A 145 -6.90 0.38 -21.31
CA ALA A 145 -7.68 0.49 -20.08
C ALA A 145 -7.16 1.64 -19.20
N TRP A 146 -7.32 2.88 -19.68
CA TRP A 146 -6.68 4.05 -19.07
C TRP A 146 -7.16 4.37 -17.66
N LEU A 147 -8.39 4.00 -17.30
CA LEU A 147 -8.91 4.19 -15.95
C LEU A 147 -8.16 3.30 -14.95
N ASP A 148 -7.93 2.03 -15.32
CA ASP A 148 -7.19 1.07 -14.51
C ASP A 148 -5.70 1.45 -14.38
N VAL A 149 -5.11 1.96 -15.47
CA VAL A 149 -3.73 2.51 -15.45
C VAL A 149 -3.63 3.68 -14.46
N TYR A 150 -4.58 4.59 -14.50
CA TYR A 150 -4.60 5.75 -13.61
C TYR A 150 -4.78 5.31 -12.15
N ASP A 151 -5.76 4.45 -11.88
CA ASP A 151 -6.04 3.91 -10.55
C ASP A 151 -4.82 3.20 -9.97
N ALA A 152 -4.32 2.18 -10.66
CA ALA A 152 -3.17 1.40 -10.20
C ALA A 152 -1.92 2.27 -9.98
N THR A 153 -1.67 3.27 -10.81
CA THR A 153 -0.56 4.20 -10.63
C THR A 153 -0.70 5.01 -9.34
N LEU A 154 -1.90 5.52 -9.05
CA LEU A 154 -2.15 6.26 -7.81
C LEU A 154 -1.93 5.37 -6.57
N TRP A 155 -2.43 4.13 -6.63
CA TRP A 155 -2.25 3.17 -5.54
C TRP A 155 -0.80 2.78 -5.32
N ILE A 156 -0.03 2.52 -6.39
CA ILE A 156 1.41 2.23 -6.29
C ILE A 156 2.16 3.40 -5.64
N VAL A 157 1.85 4.65 -6.01
CA VAL A 157 2.48 5.83 -5.42
C VAL A 157 2.08 5.99 -3.96
N ALA A 158 0.82 5.74 -3.62
CA ALA A 158 0.31 5.83 -2.25
C ALA A 158 1.03 4.82 -1.33
N PHE A 159 1.00 3.54 -1.68
CA PHE A 159 1.64 2.49 -0.87
C PHE A 159 3.17 2.59 -0.88
N GLY A 160 3.78 2.97 -2.00
CA GLY A 160 5.22 3.24 -2.06
C GLY A 160 5.64 4.38 -1.13
N SER A 161 4.80 5.40 -0.92
CA SER A 161 5.09 6.47 0.03
C SER A 161 5.02 5.99 1.48
N ILE A 162 4.11 5.07 1.82
CA ILE A 162 4.02 4.47 3.15
C ILE A 162 5.26 3.63 3.44
N GLU A 163 5.67 2.78 2.51
CA GLU A 163 6.86 1.92 2.64
C GLU A 163 8.11 2.75 2.93
N VAL A 164 8.32 3.84 2.19
CA VAL A 164 9.45 4.75 2.43
C VAL A 164 9.42 5.36 3.83
N ASP A 165 8.25 5.69 4.36
CA ASP A 165 8.11 6.26 5.69
C ASP A 165 8.43 5.25 6.79
N ILE A 166 7.92 4.02 6.67
CA ILE A 166 8.19 2.94 7.60
C ILE A 166 9.71 2.68 7.68
N ILE A 167 10.38 2.56 6.53
CA ILE A 167 11.83 2.39 6.47
C ILE A 167 12.57 3.54 7.18
N GLN A 168 12.15 4.79 6.97
CA GLN A 168 12.77 5.93 7.65
C GLN A 168 12.58 5.91 9.17
N VAL A 169 11.39 5.51 9.64
CA VAL A 169 11.10 5.39 11.07
C VAL A 169 11.97 4.30 11.71
N LEU A 170 12.10 3.14 11.05
CA LEU A 170 12.94 2.05 11.52
C LEU A 170 14.43 2.44 11.58
N GLN A 171 14.93 3.12 10.56
CA GLN A 171 16.33 3.61 10.54
C GLN A 171 16.61 4.64 11.64
N ARG A 172 15.63 5.45 12.01
CA ARG A 172 15.77 6.40 13.13
C ARG A 172 15.81 5.70 14.51
N LYS A 173 15.06 4.60 14.66
CA LYS A 173 15.06 3.80 15.90
C LYS A 173 16.34 2.98 16.09
N HIS A 174 16.98 2.57 15.01
CA HIS A 174 18.23 1.81 15.00
C HIS A 174 19.32 2.57 14.22
N PRO A 175 19.86 3.69 14.76
CA PRO A 175 20.98 4.36 14.12
C PRO A 175 22.15 3.39 14.07
N ASN A 176 22.64 3.11 12.84
CA ASN A 176 23.73 2.17 12.56
C ASN A 176 24.88 2.34 13.53
N THR A 177 25.13 1.35 14.36
CA THR A 177 26.30 1.19 15.24
C THR A 177 27.56 0.74 14.46
N THR A 178 27.65 1.06 13.19
CA THR A 178 28.87 0.87 12.40
C THR A 178 29.67 2.17 12.31
N LYS A 179 30.23 2.61 13.47
CA LYS A 179 31.48 3.33 13.43
C LYS A 179 32.59 2.30 13.31
N PRO A 180 33.40 2.26 12.24
CA PRO A 180 34.63 1.53 12.27
C PRO A 180 35.55 2.25 13.27
N ASP A 181 35.97 1.50 14.29
CA ASP A 181 37.02 1.87 15.20
C ASP A 181 38.29 2.12 14.36
N LYS A 182 38.67 3.38 14.24
CA LYS A 182 39.96 3.79 13.68
C LYS A 182 40.92 3.86 14.82
N SER A 183 41.57 2.75 15.15
CA SER A 183 42.87 2.71 15.82
C SER A 183 43.98 2.79 14.80
#